data_f290468e7bd4b30cb552d8718507aa73
#
_entry.id   f290468e7bd4b30cb552d8718507aa73
#
_cell.length_a   1.000
_cell.length_b   1.000
_cell.length_c   1.000
_cell.angle_alpha   90.00
_cell.angle_beta   90.00
_cell.angle_gamma   90.00
#
_symmetry.space_group_name_H-M   'P 1'
#
loop_
_entity.id
_entity.type
_entity.pdbx_description
1 polymer ?
#
loop_
_entity_poly.entity_id
_entity_poly.type
_entity_poly.pdbx_seq_one_letter_code
_entity_poly.pdbx_strand_id
1 'polypeptide(L)'
;MAIGNSVSRSYTLPKPVGAVGSQWNLYRVDESENVERIGVLYSTSAGFYLDGDYPAFFGDEFKNKIFPSLPWFLFEHRPQGFVGRNIVYNLNKTFGISKELKSWGDSDILEYDVRFGGDLAGSLILGETAKSAFLAGNNFFIPESRREDEYPELALNAVSNGVPRSSAAGDQPKFCTTVQGKNGEFRNVIVKFSGETTNDINRRWADLLIAEYTALQVLRKYGFPASEAELVFAKNRVFLEYSRIDRVGRYGRHGTSSLSGIDSAFIGDGGGPWAQAMRKGEAYFRAEDIELAERIYDFGLAIGNTDMHFGNISFYVEHDLPFALAPIYDMLPMFYAPLSDGTLRNEPLQSIPPTKESREMAKNFWKSIAANANVSASFRRIAKQNNMLY
;
A
#
# COMPACT_ATOMS: atom_id res chain seq x y z
N MET A 1 -32.95 -12.12 9.86
CA MET A 1 -32.50 -10.77 10.25
C MET A 1 -33.30 -9.74 9.46
N ALA A 2 -33.77 -8.69 10.08
CA ALA A 2 -34.50 -7.59 9.41
C ALA A 2 -33.54 -6.40 9.30
N ILE A 3 -33.49 -5.80 8.13
CA ILE A 3 -32.60 -4.68 7.80
C ILE A 3 -33.43 -3.50 7.34
N GLY A 4 -33.16 -2.29 7.85
CA GLY A 4 -33.86 -1.06 7.51
C GLY A 4 -35.03 -0.70 8.40
N ASN A 5 -35.62 0.47 8.14
CA ASN A 5 -36.72 1.05 8.91
C ASN A 5 -38.09 0.53 8.45
N SER A 6 -39.14 0.80 9.22
CA SER A 6 -40.49 0.24 9.09
C SER A 6 -41.12 0.30 7.67
N VAL A 7 -40.67 1.20 6.81
CA VAL A 7 -41.25 1.41 5.46
C VAL A 7 -40.42 0.71 4.37
N SER A 8 -39.12 0.39 4.62
CA SER A 8 -38.21 -0.30 3.67
C SER A 8 -37.44 -1.42 4.34
N ARG A 9 -38.16 -2.32 5.04
CA ARG A 9 -37.54 -3.45 5.74
C ARG A 9 -37.25 -4.60 4.78
N SER A 10 -35.99 -4.99 4.68
CA SER A 10 -35.56 -6.21 3.98
C SER A 10 -35.31 -7.33 4.96
N TYR A 11 -35.53 -8.58 4.55
CA TYR A 11 -35.27 -9.76 5.36
C TYR A 11 -34.23 -10.62 4.67
N THR A 12 -33.22 -11.05 5.42
CA THR A 12 -32.16 -11.95 4.94
C THR A 12 -31.78 -12.95 6.02
N LEU A 13 -31.16 -14.06 5.61
CA LEU A 13 -30.69 -15.10 6.53
C LEU A 13 -29.18 -14.91 6.81
N PRO A 14 -28.74 -15.12 8.05
CA PRO A 14 -27.30 -15.19 8.34
C PRO A 14 -26.65 -16.29 7.48
N LYS A 15 -25.48 -15.99 6.93
CA LYS A 15 -24.65 -16.92 6.15
C LYS A 15 -23.31 -17.08 6.86
N PRO A 16 -23.03 -18.22 7.51
CA PRO A 16 -21.74 -18.44 8.13
C PRO A 16 -20.60 -18.42 7.12
N VAL A 17 -19.45 -17.86 7.54
CA VAL A 17 -18.19 -17.81 6.79
C VAL A 17 -17.22 -18.75 7.47
N GLY A 18 -16.90 -19.85 6.84
CA GLY A 18 -16.02 -20.87 7.42
C GLY A 18 -16.36 -21.20 8.87
N ALA A 19 -15.35 -21.23 9.74
CA ALA A 19 -15.51 -21.45 11.18
C ALA A 19 -15.59 -20.15 12.01
N VAL A 20 -15.62 -18.95 11.37
CA VAL A 20 -15.59 -17.67 12.08
C VAL A 20 -16.97 -17.07 12.35
N GLY A 21 -18.05 -17.75 11.92
CA GLY A 21 -19.43 -17.33 12.18
C GLY A 21 -20.00 -16.43 11.09
N SER A 22 -21.01 -15.63 11.44
CA SER A 22 -21.74 -14.77 10.51
C SER A 22 -21.89 -13.32 10.97
N GLN A 23 -21.29 -12.95 12.10
CA GLN A 23 -21.34 -11.59 12.64
C GLN A 23 -20.07 -11.28 13.42
N TRP A 24 -19.55 -10.05 13.27
CA TRP A 24 -18.31 -9.61 13.91
C TRP A 24 -18.42 -8.14 14.29
N ASN A 25 -17.93 -7.79 15.48
CA ASN A 25 -17.76 -6.39 15.84
C ASN A 25 -16.71 -5.76 14.93
N LEU A 26 -17.01 -4.56 14.43
CA LEU A 26 -16.08 -3.71 13.71
C LEU A 26 -15.55 -2.63 14.64
N TYR A 27 -14.24 -2.55 14.75
CA TYR A 27 -13.53 -1.60 15.59
C TYR A 27 -12.74 -0.63 14.73
N ARG A 28 -12.56 0.59 15.22
CA ARG A 28 -11.62 1.59 14.71
C ARG A 28 -10.57 1.87 15.78
N VAL A 29 -9.33 1.96 15.36
CA VAL A 29 -8.20 2.45 16.17
C VAL A 29 -7.88 3.86 15.69
N ASP A 30 -7.77 4.83 16.60
CA ASP A 30 -7.41 6.20 16.28
C ASP A 30 -5.89 6.46 16.41
N GLU A 31 -5.47 7.68 16.12
CA GLU A 31 -4.07 8.12 16.25
C GLU A 31 -3.55 8.06 17.69
N SER A 32 -4.46 8.18 18.67
CA SER A 32 -4.15 8.12 20.10
C SER A 32 -4.23 6.72 20.68
N GLU A 33 -4.27 5.68 19.83
CA GLU A 33 -4.34 4.26 20.18
C GLU A 33 -5.66 3.83 20.84
N ASN A 34 -6.72 4.68 20.85
CA ASN A 34 -8.01 4.29 21.37
C ASN A 34 -8.72 3.33 20.42
N VAL A 35 -9.36 2.30 20.98
CA VAL A 35 -10.12 1.30 20.23
C VAL A 35 -11.61 1.49 20.49
N GLU A 36 -12.34 1.90 19.46
CA GLU A 36 -13.77 2.13 19.51
C GLU A 36 -14.52 1.09 18.68
N ARG A 37 -15.62 0.55 19.20
CA ARG A 37 -16.52 -0.28 18.41
C ARG A 37 -17.47 0.62 17.62
N ILE A 38 -17.39 0.58 16.30
CA ILE A 38 -18.20 1.42 15.41
C ILE A 38 -19.42 0.67 14.82
N GLY A 39 -19.51 -0.64 14.96
CA GLY A 39 -20.66 -1.41 14.47
C GLY A 39 -20.48 -2.91 14.56
N VAL A 40 -21.41 -3.62 13.92
CA VAL A 40 -21.38 -5.06 13.73
C VAL A 40 -21.56 -5.39 12.26
N LEU A 41 -20.58 -6.05 11.66
CA LEU A 41 -20.67 -6.56 10.29
C LEU A 41 -21.35 -7.93 10.31
N TYR A 42 -22.34 -8.11 9.46
CA TYR A 42 -23.07 -9.38 9.27
C TYR A 42 -22.78 -9.92 7.87
N SER A 43 -22.54 -11.22 7.77
CA SER A 43 -22.62 -11.98 6.52
C SER A 43 -24.01 -12.60 6.39
N THR A 44 -24.64 -12.38 5.24
CA THR A 44 -26.00 -12.83 4.97
C THR A 44 -26.10 -13.52 3.61
N SER A 45 -27.23 -14.21 3.36
CA SER A 45 -27.49 -14.83 2.06
C SER A 45 -27.57 -13.83 0.90
N ALA A 46 -27.75 -12.55 1.18
CA ALA A 46 -27.86 -11.47 0.19
C ALA A 46 -26.58 -10.62 0.06
N GLY A 47 -25.54 -10.87 0.87
CA GLY A 47 -24.30 -10.10 0.94
C GLY A 47 -23.94 -9.70 2.37
N PHE A 48 -23.30 -8.56 2.55
CA PHE A 48 -22.86 -8.07 3.85
C PHE A 48 -23.70 -6.87 4.30
N TYR A 49 -23.90 -6.77 5.59
CA TYR A 49 -24.64 -5.67 6.21
C TYR A 49 -23.88 -5.16 7.44
N LEU A 50 -23.67 -3.84 7.51
CA LEU A 50 -23.11 -3.19 8.70
C LEU A 50 -24.22 -2.55 9.50
N ASP A 51 -24.36 -2.92 10.78
CA ASP A 51 -25.26 -2.32 11.75
C ASP A 51 -24.43 -1.50 12.76
N GLY A 52 -24.68 -0.20 12.85
CA GLY A 52 -23.95 0.69 13.74
C GLY A 52 -23.98 2.15 13.32
N ASP A 53 -23.25 2.97 14.05
CA ASP A 53 -23.05 4.39 13.72
C ASP A 53 -21.97 4.50 12.65
N TYR A 54 -22.41 4.71 11.42
CA TYR A 54 -21.51 4.87 10.30
C TYR A 54 -20.78 6.21 10.42
N PRO A 55 -19.44 6.22 10.43
CA PRO A 55 -18.72 7.45 10.08
C PRO A 55 -19.20 7.99 8.74
N ALA A 56 -19.29 9.30 8.59
CA ALA A 56 -19.80 9.94 7.36
C ALA A 56 -19.04 9.49 6.10
N PHE A 57 -17.75 9.17 6.23
CA PHE A 57 -16.92 8.70 5.12
C PHE A 57 -17.30 7.30 4.58
N PHE A 58 -18.13 6.51 5.26
CA PHE A 58 -18.63 5.25 4.69
C PHE A 58 -19.66 5.45 3.58
N GLY A 59 -20.17 6.67 3.47
CA GLY A 59 -21.18 7.03 2.51
C GLY A 59 -22.60 6.79 3.01
N ASP A 60 -23.43 7.85 3.07
CA ASP A 60 -24.82 7.76 3.51
C ASP A 60 -25.64 6.84 2.62
N GLU A 61 -25.26 6.71 1.35
CA GLU A 61 -25.88 5.82 0.38
C GLU A 61 -25.79 4.34 0.77
N PHE A 62 -24.86 3.96 1.63
CA PHE A 62 -24.71 2.59 2.13
C PHE A 62 -25.43 2.33 3.46
N LYS A 63 -25.94 3.37 4.11
CA LYS A 63 -26.72 3.19 5.36
C LYS A 63 -27.93 2.29 5.12
N ASN A 64 -28.08 1.27 5.97
CA ASN A 64 -29.18 0.30 5.90
C ASN A 64 -29.26 -0.48 4.57
N LYS A 65 -28.19 -0.53 3.80
CA LYS A 65 -28.10 -1.32 2.56
C LYS A 65 -27.24 -2.55 2.74
N ILE A 66 -27.47 -3.53 1.87
CA ILE A 66 -26.65 -4.75 1.78
C ILE A 66 -25.55 -4.49 0.73
N PHE A 67 -24.31 -4.71 1.11
CA PHE A 67 -23.19 -4.75 0.19
C PHE A 67 -23.18 -6.11 -0.53
N PRO A 68 -23.23 -6.13 -1.87
CA PRO A 68 -23.26 -7.40 -2.62
C PRO A 68 -21.95 -8.19 -2.51
N SER A 69 -20.84 -7.52 -2.22
CA SER A 69 -19.50 -8.05 -1.99
C SER A 69 -18.93 -7.47 -0.70
N LEU A 70 -17.67 -7.82 -0.36
CA LEU A 70 -16.98 -7.29 0.80
C LEU A 70 -17.01 -5.76 0.78
N PRO A 71 -17.45 -5.10 1.88
CA PRO A 71 -17.57 -3.64 1.92
C PRO A 71 -16.27 -2.94 1.53
N TRP A 72 -16.36 -1.85 0.77
CA TRP A 72 -15.23 -1.12 0.22
C TRP A 72 -14.22 -0.64 1.27
N PHE A 73 -14.67 -0.30 2.47
CA PHE A 73 -13.81 0.13 3.57
C PHE A 73 -12.96 -1.00 4.16
N LEU A 74 -13.18 -2.25 3.74
CA LEU A 74 -12.33 -3.41 4.00
C LEU A 74 -11.51 -3.80 2.75
N PHE A 75 -11.50 -2.97 1.71
CA PHE A 75 -10.81 -3.29 0.45
C PHE A 75 -9.31 -3.56 0.68
N GLU A 76 -8.66 -2.75 1.52
CA GLU A 76 -7.24 -2.87 1.81
C GLU A 76 -6.89 -4.06 2.73
N HIS A 77 -7.90 -4.72 3.31
CA HIS A 77 -7.68 -5.92 4.12
C HIS A 77 -7.38 -7.16 3.28
N ARG A 78 -7.59 -7.09 1.96
CA ARG A 78 -7.22 -8.16 1.03
C ARG A 78 -5.70 -8.36 1.03
N PRO A 79 -5.18 -9.56 1.33
CA PRO A 79 -3.75 -9.81 1.20
C PRO A 79 -3.31 -9.61 -0.25
N GLN A 80 -2.33 -8.76 -0.48
CA GLN A 80 -1.87 -8.41 -1.83
C GLN A 80 -0.35 -8.45 -1.94
N GLY A 81 0.14 -8.56 -3.16
CA GLY A 81 1.56 -8.47 -3.48
C GLY A 81 2.45 -9.48 -2.75
N PHE A 82 3.70 -9.13 -2.55
CA PHE A 82 4.71 -9.99 -1.94
C PHE A 82 4.37 -10.37 -0.48
N VAL A 83 3.96 -9.39 0.34
CA VAL A 83 3.60 -9.63 1.75
C VAL A 83 2.39 -10.56 1.85
N GLY A 84 1.35 -10.31 1.04
CA GLY A 84 0.16 -11.17 1.01
C GLY A 84 0.47 -12.62 0.65
N ARG A 85 1.32 -12.87 -0.35
CA ARG A 85 1.73 -14.23 -0.71
C ARG A 85 2.50 -14.93 0.41
N ASN A 86 3.38 -14.22 1.12
CA ASN A 86 4.10 -14.77 2.28
C ASN A 86 3.16 -15.17 3.41
N ILE A 87 2.20 -14.31 3.72
CA ILE A 87 1.17 -14.58 4.74
C ILE A 87 0.39 -15.84 4.36
N VAL A 88 -0.13 -15.90 3.14
CA VAL A 88 -0.94 -17.02 2.65
C VAL A 88 -0.16 -18.33 2.62
N TYR A 89 1.10 -18.29 2.22
CA TYR A 89 1.95 -19.49 2.25
C TYR A 89 2.10 -20.07 3.67
N ASN A 90 2.29 -19.20 4.67
CA ASN A 90 2.39 -19.62 6.06
C ASN A 90 1.04 -20.13 6.60
N LEU A 91 -0.06 -19.45 6.28
CA LEU A 91 -1.40 -19.85 6.69
C LEU A 91 -1.86 -21.16 6.05
N ASN A 92 -1.48 -21.42 4.80
CA ASN A 92 -1.77 -22.69 4.16
C ASN A 92 -1.18 -23.88 4.93
N LYS A 93 0.06 -23.76 5.40
CA LYS A 93 0.71 -24.82 6.20
C LYS A 93 -0.02 -25.11 7.51
N THR A 94 -0.59 -24.09 8.12
CA THR A 94 -1.16 -24.19 9.47
C THR A 94 -2.67 -24.42 9.46
N PHE A 95 -3.39 -23.83 8.50
CA PHE A 95 -4.86 -23.77 8.49
C PHE A 95 -5.48 -24.33 7.18
N GLY A 96 -4.68 -24.80 6.23
CA GLY A 96 -5.20 -25.37 4.98
C GLY A 96 -5.82 -24.36 4.01
N ILE A 97 -5.67 -23.06 4.22
CA ILE A 97 -6.20 -22.00 3.37
C ILE A 97 -5.55 -22.08 1.97
N SER A 98 -6.30 -21.78 0.89
CA SER A 98 -5.76 -21.79 -0.48
C SER A 98 -4.48 -20.95 -0.62
N LYS A 99 -3.46 -21.50 -1.29
CA LYS A 99 -2.20 -20.78 -1.61
C LYS A 99 -2.35 -19.71 -2.69
N GLU A 100 -3.41 -19.80 -3.47
CA GLU A 100 -3.61 -18.92 -4.62
C GLU A 100 -4.47 -17.72 -4.23
N LEU A 101 -3.85 -16.60 -3.87
CA LEU A 101 -4.56 -15.36 -3.55
C LEU A 101 -5.57 -14.92 -4.61
N LYS A 102 -5.28 -15.19 -5.88
CA LYS A 102 -6.20 -14.85 -6.98
C LYS A 102 -7.52 -15.64 -6.95
N SER A 103 -7.56 -16.77 -6.26
CA SER A 103 -8.77 -17.59 -6.09
C SER A 103 -9.57 -17.22 -4.84
N TRP A 104 -9.07 -16.31 -3.99
CA TRP A 104 -9.76 -15.91 -2.78
C TRP A 104 -11.00 -15.10 -3.09
N GLY A 105 -12.14 -15.59 -2.61
CA GLY A 105 -13.39 -14.85 -2.59
C GLY A 105 -13.53 -14.04 -1.29
N ASP A 106 -14.63 -13.31 -1.20
CA ASP A 106 -14.93 -12.46 -0.03
C ASP A 106 -14.95 -13.25 1.30
N SER A 107 -15.39 -14.51 1.26
CA SER A 107 -15.41 -15.37 2.44
C SER A 107 -14.01 -15.72 2.93
N ASP A 108 -13.06 -15.98 2.02
CA ASP A 108 -11.67 -16.30 2.39
C ASP A 108 -10.98 -15.08 2.99
N ILE A 109 -11.22 -13.90 2.40
CA ILE A 109 -10.67 -12.62 2.86
C ILE A 109 -11.20 -12.31 4.26
N LEU A 110 -12.50 -12.46 4.46
CA LEU A 110 -13.16 -12.19 5.73
C LEU A 110 -12.70 -13.15 6.83
N GLU A 111 -12.57 -14.46 6.52
CA GLU A 111 -12.04 -15.44 7.47
C GLU A 111 -10.60 -15.10 7.87
N TYR A 112 -9.78 -14.69 6.90
CA TYR A 112 -8.43 -14.19 7.14
C TYR A 112 -8.43 -12.96 8.04
N ASP A 113 -9.25 -11.94 7.72
CA ASP A 113 -9.35 -10.69 8.47
C ASP A 113 -9.75 -10.95 9.93
N VAL A 114 -10.83 -11.69 10.17
CA VAL A 114 -11.32 -12.02 11.53
C VAL A 114 -10.28 -12.78 12.36
N ARG A 115 -9.49 -13.66 11.75
CA ARG A 115 -8.50 -14.47 12.46
C ARG A 115 -7.16 -13.75 12.67
N PHE A 116 -6.72 -12.98 11.68
CA PHE A 116 -5.34 -12.48 11.58
C PHE A 116 -5.26 -10.97 11.33
N GLY A 117 -6.39 -10.28 11.27
CA GLY A 117 -6.51 -8.87 10.91
C GLY A 117 -6.02 -7.86 11.96
N GLY A 118 -5.27 -8.29 12.98
CA GLY A 118 -4.80 -7.39 14.03
C GLY A 118 -3.81 -6.30 13.57
N ASP A 119 -3.14 -6.49 12.41
CA ASP A 119 -2.19 -5.50 11.84
C ASP A 119 -2.35 -5.33 10.33
N LEU A 120 -3.58 -5.30 9.83
CA LEU A 120 -3.87 -4.98 8.42
C LEU A 120 -3.76 -3.47 8.15
N ALA A 121 -3.83 -3.08 6.88
CA ALA A 121 -3.78 -1.68 6.48
C ALA A 121 -4.98 -0.89 7.01
N GLY A 122 -4.74 0.38 7.29
CA GLY A 122 -5.77 1.29 7.80
C GLY A 122 -6.05 1.15 9.29
N SER A 123 -7.17 1.72 9.72
CA SER A 123 -7.55 1.86 11.14
C SER A 123 -8.58 0.83 11.61
N LEU A 124 -9.14 0.02 10.72
CA LEU A 124 -10.22 -0.91 11.06
C LEU A 124 -9.68 -2.26 11.53
N ILE A 125 -10.41 -2.88 12.45
CA ILE A 125 -10.16 -4.25 12.95
C ILE A 125 -11.51 -4.98 13.03
N LEU A 126 -11.56 -6.19 12.47
CA LEU A 126 -12.77 -6.98 12.40
C LEU A 126 -12.70 -8.21 13.33
N GLY A 127 -13.60 -8.25 14.31
CA GLY A 127 -13.76 -9.38 15.22
C GLY A 127 -12.85 -9.35 16.45
N GLU A 128 -13.23 -10.14 17.45
CA GLU A 128 -12.58 -10.15 18.77
C GLU A 128 -11.19 -10.77 18.74
N THR A 129 -10.96 -11.75 17.87
CA THR A 129 -9.65 -12.41 17.75
C THR A 129 -8.61 -11.44 17.23
N ALA A 130 -8.91 -10.71 16.14
CA ALA A 130 -8.02 -9.71 15.57
C ALA A 130 -7.79 -8.55 16.55
N LYS A 131 -8.86 -8.07 17.24
CA LYS A 131 -8.73 -7.06 18.28
C LYS A 131 -7.85 -7.52 19.45
N SER A 132 -8.02 -8.74 19.92
CA SER A 132 -7.20 -9.28 21.01
C SER A 132 -5.73 -9.38 20.60
N ALA A 133 -5.45 -9.77 19.36
CA ALA A 133 -4.09 -9.80 18.82
C ALA A 133 -3.48 -8.38 18.75
N PHE A 134 -4.27 -7.39 18.32
CA PHE A 134 -3.84 -5.98 18.32
C PHE A 134 -3.52 -5.49 19.75
N LEU A 135 -4.42 -5.72 20.71
CA LEU A 135 -4.24 -5.30 22.11
C LEU A 135 -3.09 -6.01 22.82
N ALA A 136 -2.79 -7.25 22.45
CA ALA A 136 -1.60 -7.97 22.94
C ALA A 136 -0.30 -7.28 22.48
N GLY A 137 -0.39 -6.55 21.36
CA GLY A 137 0.71 -5.79 20.78
C GLY A 137 1.85 -6.67 20.26
N ASN A 138 2.67 -6.09 19.42
CA ASN A 138 3.95 -6.66 19.04
C ASN A 138 5.06 -5.93 19.80
N ASN A 139 5.71 -6.62 20.73
CA ASN A 139 6.82 -6.04 21.50
C ASN A 139 8.14 -6.03 20.71
N PHE A 140 8.16 -6.61 19.51
CA PHE A 140 9.35 -6.58 18.67
C PHE A 140 9.52 -5.21 18.02
N PHE A 141 10.71 -4.67 18.16
CA PHE A 141 11.15 -3.47 17.45
C PHE A 141 12.65 -3.54 17.20
N ILE A 142 13.12 -2.80 16.23
CA ILE A 142 14.53 -2.70 15.87
C ILE A 142 15.02 -1.30 16.27
N PRO A 143 16.04 -1.19 17.15
CA PRO A 143 16.71 0.09 17.34
C PRO A 143 17.28 0.61 16.02
N GLU A 144 17.12 1.89 15.75
CA GLU A 144 17.62 2.50 14.51
C GLU A 144 19.09 2.18 14.22
N SER A 145 19.92 2.13 15.27
CA SER A 145 21.34 1.80 15.15
C SER A 145 21.64 0.34 14.76
N ARG A 146 20.63 -0.55 14.81
CA ARG A 146 20.79 -1.97 14.49
C ARG A 146 20.18 -2.37 13.15
N ARG A 147 19.66 -1.43 12.37
CA ARG A 147 19.03 -1.72 11.08
C ARG A 147 19.97 -2.46 10.11
N GLU A 148 21.26 -2.09 10.07
CA GLU A 148 22.25 -2.72 9.20
C GLU A 148 22.52 -4.19 9.55
N ASP A 149 22.34 -4.59 10.80
CA ASP A 149 22.47 -5.97 11.26
C ASP A 149 21.17 -6.77 11.06
N GLU A 150 20.02 -6.19 11.44
CA GLU A 150 18.74 -6.88 11.54
C GLU A 150 18.01 -6.99 10.18
N TYR A 151 18.12 -5.96 9.31
CA TYR A 151 17.42 -5.98 8.01
C TYR A 151 17.84 -7.09 7.07
N PRO A 152 19.13 -7.48 6.97
CA PRO A 152 19.51 -8.64 6.19
C PRO A 152 18.85 -9.95 6.65
N GLU A 153 18.72 -10.16 7.96
CA GLU A 153 18.07 -11.34 8.54
C GLU A 153 16.56 -11.35 8.25
N LEU A 154 15.89 -10.20 8.42
CA LEU A 154 14.48 -10.08 8.06
C LEU A 154 14.24 -10.30 6.57
N ALA A 155 15.12 -9.80 5.70
CA ALA A 155 15.05 -10.04 4.27
C ALA A 155 15.20 -11.52 3.91
N LEU A 156 16.13 -12.24 4.56
CA LEU A 156 16.30 -13.69 4.40
C LEU A 156 15.04 -14.42 4.84
N ASN A 157 14.48 -14.09 5.99
CA ASN A 157 13.25 -14.68 6.50
C ASN A 157 12.07 -14.45 5.55
N ALA A 158 11.93 -13.21 5.01
CA ALA A 158 10.87 -12.88 4.09
C ALA A 158 10.91 -13.70 2.79
N VAL A 159 12.09 -14.08 2.29
CA VAL A 159 12.23 -14.89 1.06
C VAL A 159 12.35 -16.39 1.31
N SER A 160 12.66 -16.85 2.55
CA SER A 160 12.83 -18.27 2.89
C SER A 160 11.49 -19.01 2.97
N ASN A 161 10.38 -18.30 3.14
CA ASN A 161 9.04 -18.87 3.31
C ASN A 161 8.44 -19.47 2.02
N GLY A 162 9.25 -19.77 1.00
CA GLY A 162 8.85 -20.50 -0.21
C GLY A 162 8.15 -19.65 -1.28
N VAL A 163 8.09 -18.32 -1.11
CA VAL A 163 7.72 -17.42 -2.20
C VAL A 163 8.90 -17.35 -3.18
N PRO A 164 8.69 -17.54 -4.51
CA PRO A 164 9.77 -17.54 -5.48
C PRO A 164 10.66 -16.29 -5.34
N ARG A 165 11.99 -16.49 -5.32
CA ARG A 165 12.98 -15.41 -5.18
C ARG A 165 12.97 -14.39 -6.32
N SER A 166 12.47 -14.80 -7.47
CA SER A 166 12.17 -13.92 -8.61
C SER A 166 10.68 -13.91 -8.82
N SER A 167 10.00 -12.84 -8.42
CA SER A 167 8.63 -12.66 -8.91
C SER A 167 8.74 -12.29 -10.39
N ALA A 168 8.43 -13.23 -11.27
CA ALA A 168 8.19 -12.97 -12.69
C ALA A 168 7.08 -11.93 -12.92
N ALA A 169 6.48 -11.43 -11.85
CA ALA A 169 5.35 -10.49 -11.84
C ALA A 169 5.71 -9.08 -11.33
N GLY A 170 7.01 -8.75 -11.16
CA GLY A 170 7.41 -7.38 -10.81
C GLY A 170 7.25 -6.96 -9.34
N ASP A 171 6.68 -7.78 -8.48
CA ASP A 171 6.51 -7.45 -7.07
C ASP A 171 7.83 -7.40 -6.33
N GLN A 172 8.19 -6.24 -5.84
CA GLN A 172 9.42 -6.04 -5.10
C GLN A 172 9.34 -6.67 -3.69
N PRO A 173 10.35 -7.45 -3.27
CA PRO A 173 10.37 -8.05 -1.95
C PRO A 173 10.43 -6.96 -0.87
N LYS A 174 9.62 -7.14 0.18
CA LYS A 174 9.48 -6.20 1.29
C LYS A 174 9.08 -6.91 2.58
N PHE A 175 9.34 -6.27 3.71
CA PHE A 175 8.82 -6.68 5.02
C PHE A 175 8.33 -5.44 5.78
N CYS A 176 7.49 -5.66 6.80
CA CYS A 176 7.07 -4.63 7.74
C CYS A 176 7.76 -4.87 9.09
N THR A 177 8.12 -3.79 9.78
CA THR A 177 8.68 -3.86 11.14
C THR A 177 8.43 -2.55 11.87
N THR A 178 8.74 -2.51 13.18
CA THR A 178 8.74 -1.28 13.97
C THR A 178 10.19 -0.89 14.26
N VAL A 179 10.54 0.37 14.02
CA VAL A 179 11.86 0.95 14.32
C VAL A 179 11.72 1.89 15.49
N GLN A 180 12.64 1.79 16.46
CA GLN A 180 12.77 2.77 17.53
C GLN A 180 13.91 3.74 17.22
N GLY A 181 13.58 5.01 17.07
CA GLY A 181 14.53 6.08 16.85
C GLY A 181 15.35 6.40 18.09
N LYS A 182 16.36 7.28 17.94
CA LYS A 182 17.31 7.65 19.01
C LYS A 182 16.64 8.33 20.20
N ASN A 183 15.54 9.03 19.98
CA ASN A 183 14.80 9.73 21.02
C ASN A 183 13.72 8.85 21.67
N GLY A 184 13.64 7.56 21.29
CA GLY A 184 12.67 6.60 21.80
C GLY A 184 11.34 6.58 21.07
N GLU A 185 11.14 7.40 20.02
CA GLU A 185 9.96 7.40 19.18
C GLU A 185 9.88 6.11 18.36
N PHE A 186 8.67 5.63 18.12
CA PHE A 186 8.42 4.46 17.29
C PHE A 186 7.90 4.85 15.91
N ARG A 187 8.43 4.20 14.87
CA ARG A 187 7.95 4.28 13.49
C ARG A 187 7.64 2.89 12.98
N ASN A 188 6.44 2.68 12.51
CA ASN A 188 6.10 1.47 11.77
C ASN A 188 6.51 1.68 10.31
N VAL A 189 7.32 0.77 9.78
CA VAL A 189 7.96 0.95 8.48
C VAL A 189 7.70 -0.22 7.54
N ILE A 190 7.64 0.10 6.25
CA ILE A 190 7.75 -0.86 5.17
C ILE A 190 9.17 -0.75 4.64
N VAL A 191 9.86 -1.89 4.53
CA VAL A 191 11.24 -1.95 4.04
C VAL A 191 11.26 -2.78 2.76
N LYS A 192 11.42 -2.14 1.62
CA LYS A 192 11.73 -2.81 0.34
C LYS A 192 13.21 -3.13 0.29
N PHE A 193 13.59 -4.24 -0.34
CA PHE A 193 15.00 -4.61 -0.41
C PHE A 193 15.37 -5.24 -1.75
N SER A 194 16.64 -5.07 -2.13
CA SER A 194 17.23 -5.77 -3.27
C SER A 194 17.72 -7.17 -2.90
N GLY A 195 17.92 -8.03 -3.88
CA GLY A 195 18.85 -9.16 -3.72
C GLY A 195 20.28 -8.66 -3.48
N GLU A 196 21.19 -9.60 -3.15
CA GLU A 196 22.62 -9.26 -3.12
C GLU A 196 23.08 -8.82 -4.51
N THR A 197 23.77 -7.68 -4.58
CA THR A 197 24.17 -7.05 -5.85
C THR A 197 25.32 -7.78 -6.57
N THR A 198 25.29 -9.11 -6.55
CA THR A 198 26.28 -10.01 -7.18
C THR A 198 25.99 -10.28 -8.66
N ASN A 199 24.81 -9.94 -9.13
CA ASN A 199 24.40 -10.07 -10.53
C ASN A 199 23.67 -8.79 -11.01
N ASP A 200 23.51 -8.65 -12.32
CA ASP A 200 22.98 -7.43 -12.93
C ASP A 200 21.48 -7.20 -12.61
N ILE A 201 20.69 -8.24 -12.44
CA ILE A 201 19.27 -8.15 -12.07
C ILE A 201 19.13 -7.55 -10.66
N ASN A 202 19.83 -8.10 -9.69
CA ASN A 202 19.79 -7.60 -8.31
C ASN A 202 20.37 -6.19 -8.21
N ARG A 203 21.42 -5.90 -9.00
CA ARG A 203 22.01 -4.57 -9.09
C ARG A 203 21.01 -3.55 -9.67
N ARG A 204 20.25 -3.93 -10.70
CA ARG A 204 19.19 -3.08 -11.25
C ARG A 204 18.08 -2.81 -10.22
N TRP A 205 17.67 -3.81 -9.46
CA TRP A 205 16.70 -3.59 -8.39
C TRP A 205 17.25 -2.68 -7.27
N ALA A 206 18.53 -2.78 -6.94
CA ALA A 206 19.18 -1.86 -6.02
C ALA A 206 19.18 -0.42 -6.57
N ASP A 207 19.50 -0.24 -7.86
CA ASP A 207 19.43 1.06 -8.54
C ASP A 207 18.01 1.65 -8.51
N LEU A 208 16.98 0.81 -8.71
CA LEU A 208 15.59 1.24 -8.69
C LEU A 208 15.12 1.65 -7.29
N LEU A 209 15.59 1.01 -6.22
CA LEU A 209 15.30 1.46 -4.84
C LEU A 209 15.93 2.84 -4.55
N ILE A 210 17.16 3.07 -5.02
CA ILE A 210 17.80 4.38 -4.91
C ILE A 210 17.05 5.41 -5.76
N ALA A 211 16.54 5.01 -6.93
CA ALA A 211 15.75 5.86 -7.79
C ALA A 211 14.40 6.22 -7.14
N GLU A 212 13.72 5.28 -6.49
CA GLU A 212 12.50 5.53 -5.73
C GLU A 212 12.74 6.55 -4.60
N TYR A 213 13.77 6.33 -3.79
CA TYR A 213 14.19 7.31 -2.78
C TYR A 213 14.41 8.71 -3.40
N THR A 214 15.14 8.76 -4.51
CA THR A 214 15.44 10.03 -5.19
C THR A 214 14.17 10.71 -5.70
N ALA A 215 13.21 9.97 -6.25
CA ALA A 215 11.94 10.51 -6.70
C ALA A 215 11.11 11.12 -5.57
N LEU A 216 11.04 10.43 -4.42
CA LEU A 216 10.39 10.97 -3.22
C LEU A 216 11.06 12.26 -2.72
N GLN A 217 12.41 12.33 -2.74
CA GLN A 217 13.13 13.55 -2.40
C GLN A 217 12.85 14.69 -3.38
N VAL A 218 12.74 14.40 -4.68
CA VAL A 218 12.37 15.41 -5.70
C VAL A 218 10.95 15.90 -5.44
N LEU A 219 9.98 15.02 -5.24
CA LEU A 219 8.60 15.41 -4.92
C LEU A 219 8.56 16.35 -3.71
N ARG A 220 9.20 15.98 -2.60
CA ARG A 220 9.27 16.82 -1.38
C ARG A 220 9.93 18.17 -1.63
N LYS A 221 11.01 18.22 -2.41
CA LYS A 221 11.70 19.46 -2.78
C LYS A 221 10.78 20.43 -3.53
N TYR A 222 9.85 19.91 -4.33
CA TYR A 222 8.86 20.71 -5.07
C TYR A 222 7.55 20.93 -4.30
N GLY A 223 7.51 20.56 -3.01
CA GLY A 223 6.37 20.81 -2.13
C GLY A 223 5.23 19.79 -2.26
N PHE A 224 5.45 18.66 -2.93
CA PHE A 224 4.45 17.59 -3.00
C PHE A 224 4.49 16.70 -1.75
N PRO A 225 3.34 16.20 -1.29
CA PRO A 225 3.29 15.23 -0.21
C PRO A 225 3.93 13.91 -0.68
N ALA A 226 5.05 13.54 -0.10
CA ALA A 226 5.71 12.27 -0.38
C ALA A 226 6.19 11.62 0.92
N SER A 227 6.11 10.30 0.98
CA SER A 227 6.48 9.50 2.15
C SER A 227 7.93 9.79 2.59
N GLU A 228 8.14 9.86 3.89
CA GLU A 228 9.48 9.93 4.46
C GLU A 228 10.17 8.61 4.24
N ALA A 229 11.36 8.66 3.67
CA ALA A 229 12.12 7.49 3.29
C ALA A 229 13.59 7.63 3.64
N GLU A 230 14.24 6.50 3.93
CA GLU A 230 15.67 6.39 4.19
C GLU A 230 16.27 5.19 3.44
N LEU A 231 17.54 5.31 3.04
CA LEU A 231 18.30 4.20 2.47
C LEU A 231 19.22 3.58 3.52
N VAL A 232 19.16 2.25 3.67
CA VAL A 232 20.10 1.49 4.50
C VAL A 232 20.86 0.54 3.58
N PHE A 233 22.18 0.49 3.75
CA PHE A 233 23.08 -0.35 2.96
C PHE A 233 23.71 -1.41 3.86
N ALA A 234 23.44 -2.69 3.62
CA ALA A 234 23.97 -3.77 4.42
C ALA A 234 24.11 -5.06 3.61
N LYS A 235 25.16 -5.85 3.87
CA LYS A 235 25.40 -7.18 3.26
C LYS A 235 25.20 -7.18 1.73
N ASN A 236 25.78 -6.20 1.03
CA ASN A 236 25.64 -6.00 -0.42
C ASN A 236 24.21 -5.89 -0.92
N ARG A 237 23.29 -5.36 -0.10
CA ARG A 237 21.90 -5.08 -0.42
C ARG A 237 21.60 -3.61 -0.19
N VAL A 238 20.60 -3.13 -0.90
CA VAL A 238 19.97 -1.84 -0.64
C VAL A 238 18.59 -2.08 -0.03
N PHE A 239 18.31 -1.38 1.05
CA PHE A 239 17.04 -1.34 1.73
C PHE A 239 16.49 0.07 1.62
N LEU A 240 15.24 0.18 1.17
CA LEU A 240 14.48 1.42 1.18
C LEU A 240 13.40 1.31 2.26
N GLU A 241 13.61 2.03 3.35
CA GLU A 241 12.68 2.14 4.46
C GLU A 241 11.80 3.36 4.27
N TYR A 242 10.49 3.23 4.46
CA TYR A 242 9.59 4.36 4.64
C TYR A 242 8.52 4.10 5.69
N SER A 243 8.12 5.20 6.33
CA SER A 243 7.06 5.17 7.32
C SER A 243 5.75 4.75 6.69
N ARG A 244 5.04 3.85 7.34
CA ARG A 244 3.68 3.50 6.94
C ARG A 244 2.78 4.71 7.11
N ILE A 245 2.06 5.08 6.07
CA ILE A 245 1.13 6.23 6.08
C ILE A 245 -0.08 5.99 6.97
N ASP A 246 -0.39 4.74 7.26
CA ASP A 246 -1.52 4.30 8.06
C ASP A 246 -1.16 4.03 9.53
N ARG A 247 -0.01 4.48 10.00
CA ARG A 247 0.47 4.26 11.38
C ARG A 247 0.97 5.55 12.02
N VAL A 248 0.66 5.69 13.33
CA VAL A 248 1.11 6.80 14.18
C VAL A 248 1.74 6.22 15.44
N GLY A 249 2.97 6.62 15.75
CA GLY A 249 3.68 6.10 16.91
C GLY A 249 3.76 4.57 16.89
N ARG A 250 3.49 3.94 18.04
CA ARG A 250 3.62 2.50 18.17
C ARG A 250 2.39 1.73 17.71
N TYR A 251 1.19 2.17 18.11
CA TYR A 251 -0.06 1.46 17.89
C TYR A 251 -1.17 2.33 17.29
N GLY A 252 -0.98 3.64 17.22
CA GLY A 252 -1.94 4.57 16.62
C GLY A 252 -2.08 4.33 15.12
N ARG A 253 -3.27 4.63 14.57
CA ARG A 253 -3.62 4.33 13.19
C ARG A 253 -4.33 5.48 12.50
N HIS A 254 -4.10 5.56 11.20
CA HIS A 254 -4.89 6.34 10.25
C HIS A 254 -5.76 5.42 9.40
N GLY A 255 -7.02 5.81 9.19
CA GLY A 255 -7.87 5.22 8.15
C GLY A 255 -7.33 5.60 6.78
N THR A 256 -7.05 4.61 5.95
CA THR A 256 -6.55 4.84 4.59
C THR A 256 -7.29 3.95 3.59
N SER A 257 -7.48 4.47 2.37
CA SER A 257 -7.93 3.69 1.23
C SER A 257 -7.20 4.15 -0.02
N SER A 258 -6.82 3.20 -0.88
CA SER A 258 -6.31 3.52 -2.20
C SER A 258 -7.42 4.07 -3.11
N LEU A 259 -7.02 4.73 -4.20
CA LEU A 259 -7.97 5.11 -5.25
C LEU A 259 -8.71 3.88 -5.80
N SER A 260 -8.09 2.69 -5.81
CA SER A 260 -8.76 1.45 -6.20
C SER A 260 -9.96 1.12 -5.29
N GLY A 261 -9.81 1.25 -3.98
CA GLY A 261 -10.89 1.04 -3.03
C GLY A 261 -12.03 2.06 -3.21
N ILE A 262 -11.68 3.34 -3.34
CA ILE A 262 -12.63 4.43 -3.54
C ILE A 262 -13.33 4.29 -4.91
N ASP A 263 -12.57 3.98 -5.97
CA ASP A 263 -13.10 3.79 -7.32
C ASP A 263 -14.11 2.64 -7.36
N SER A 264 -13.81 1.53 -6.70
CA SER A 264 -14.70 0.37 -6.66
C SER A 264 -16.06 0.64 -6.04
N ALA A 265 -16.15 1.65 -5.16
CA ALA A 265 -17.37 2.01 -4.43
C ALA A 265 -18.14 3.16 -5.08
N PHE A 266 -17.44 4.18 -5.58
CA PHE A 266 -18.03 5.49 -5.84
C PHE A 266 -17.85 5.99 -7.28
N ILE A 267 -16.86 5.46 -8.06
CA ILE A 267 -16.51 6.02 -9.37
C ILE A 267 -16.73 5.00 -10.49
N GLY A 268 -16.10 3.83 -10.40
CA GLY A 268 -16.25 2.74 -11.38
C GLY A 268 -15.46 2.95 -12.68
N ASP A 269 -14.31 3.68 -12.64
CA ASP A 269 -13.47 3.94 -13.81
C ASP A 269 -12.53 2.76 -14.14
N GLY A 270 -12.05 2.06 -13.13
CA GLY A 270 -11.26 0.83 -13.25
C GLY A 270 -9.78 1.02 -13.61
N GLY A 271 -9.30 2.22 -13.91
CA GLY A 271 -7.92 2.51 -14.24
C GLY A 271 -7.72 3.75 -15.12
N GLY A 272 -6.46 4.12 -15.36
CA GLY A 272 -6.08 5.27 -16.14
C GLY A 272 -5.41 6.39 -15.34
N PRO A 273 -5.32 7.62 -15.86
CA PRO A 273 -4.74 8.74 -15.14
C PRO A 273 -5.53 9.06 -13.86
N TRP A 274 -4.82 9.20 -12.73
CA TRP A 274 -5.43 9.37 -11.41
C TRP A 274 -6.41 10.54 -11.35
N ALA A 275 -5.98 11.72 -11.81
CA ALA A 275 -6.81 12.92 -11.79
C ALA A 275 -8.08 12.81 -12.66
N GLN A 276 -8.06 12.00 -13.73
CA GLN A 276 -9.24 11.75 -14.55
C GLN A 276 -10.32 11.01 -13.76
N ALA A 277 -9.95 9.94 -13.07
CA ALA A 277 -10.87 9.21 -12.20
C ALA A 277 -11.37 10.09 -11.05
N MET A 278 -10.45 10.83 -10.39
CA MET A 278 -10.80 11.73 -9.30
C MET A 278 -11.80 12.82 -9.73
N ARG A 279 -11.68 13.39 -10.95
CA ARG A 279 -12.66 14.37 -11.48
C ARG A 279 -14.05 13.77 -11.69
N LYS A 280 -14.16 12.48 -12.03
CA LYS A 280 -15.46 11.79 -12.12
C LYS A 280 -16.13 11.65 -10.76
N GLY A 281 -15.33 11.50 -9.71
CA GLY A 281 -15.75 11.42 -8.32
C GLY A 281 -15.41 12.69 -7.51
N GLU A 282 -15.51 13.90 -8.09
CA GLU A 282 -15.04 15.15 -7.47
C GLU A 282 -15.62 15.44 -6.09
N ALA A 283 -16.83 14.93 -5.79
CA ALA A 283 -17.44 15.07 -4.48
C ALA A 283 -16.66 14.37 -3.35
N TYR A 284 -15.82 13.42 -3.70
CA TYR A 284 -15.04 12.62 -2.72
C TYR A 284 -13.61 13.13 -2.50
N PHE A 285 -13.14 14.09 -3.32
CA PHE A 285 -11.75 14.56 -3.28
C PHE A 285 -11.70 16.09 -3.18
N ARG A 286 -10.64 16.60 -2.56
CA ARG A 286 -10.36 18.02 -2.57
C ARG A 286 -9.90 18.46 -3.96
N ALA A 287 -10.33 19.62 -4.42
CA ALA A 287 -9.94 20.15 -5.73
C ALA A 287 -8.42 20.30 -5.86
N GLU A 288 -7.75 20.77 -4.81
CA GLU A 288 -6.30 20.88 -4.75
C GLU A 288 -5.59 19.52 -4.86
N ASP A 289 -6.16 18.44 -4.29
CA ASP A 289 -5.60 17.10 -4.36
C ASP A 289 -5.73 16.49 -5.76
N ILE A 290 -6.79 16.84 -6.50
CA ILE A 290 -6.94 16.44 -7.91
C ILE A 290 -5.84 17.07 -8.77
N GLU A 291 -5.55 18.36 -8.57
CA GLU A 291 -4.47 19.05 -9.27
C GLU A 291 -3.09 18.50 -8.89
N LEU A 292 -2.87 18.21 -7.60
CA LEU A 292 -1.63 17.57 -7.14
C LEU A 292 -1.45 16.19 -7.78
N ALA A 293 -2.49 15.36 -7.81
CA ALA A 293 -2.44 14.04 -8.39
C ALA A 293 -2.10 14.07 -9.89
N GLU A 294 -2.62 15.05 -10.65
CA GLU A 294 -2.26 15.24 -12.06
C GLU A 294 -0.79 15.58 -12.26
N ARG A 295 -0.27 16.52 -11.49
CA ARG A 295 1.14 16.95 -11.57
C ARG A 295 2.10 15.84 -11.14
N ILE A 296 1.74 15.07 -10.11
CA ILE A 296 2.52 13.91 -9.64
C ILE A 296 2.51 12.80 -10.70
N TYR A 297 1.36 12.55 -11.33
CA TYR A 297 1.23 11.57 -12.41
C TYR A 297 2.10 11.96 -13.62
N ASP A 298 2.11 13.22 -14.02
CA ASP A 298 2.98 13.75 -15.07
C ASP A 298 4.48 13.57 -14.74
N PHE A 299 4.86 13.79 -13.49
CA PHE A 299 6.23 13.50 -13.05
C PHE A 299 6.57 12.02 -13.16
N GLY A 300 5.66 11.15 -12.74
CA GLY A 300 5.82 9.69 -12.87
C GLY A 300 6.05 9.27 -14.33
N LEU A 301 5.23 9.78 -15.25
CA LEU A 301 5.42 9.55 -16.69
C LEU A 301 6.80 10.05 -17.17
N ALA A 302 7.21 11.24 -16.73
CA ALA A 302 8.48 11.84 -17.13
C ALA A 302 9.70 11.05 -16.64
N ILE A 303 9.62 10.37 -15.51
CA ILE A 303 10.72 9.50 -15.05
C ILE A 303 10.61 8.06 -15.56
N GLY A 304 9.56 7.70 -16.32
CA GLY A 304 9.34 6.36 -16.84
C GLY A 304 8.72 5.40 -15.83
N ASN A 305 7.87 5.89 -14.92
CA ASN A 305 7.05 5.02 -14.10
C ASN A 305 5.90 4.46 -14.94
N THR A 306 5.93 3.16 -15.21
CA THR A 306 4.92 2.44 -16.00
C THR A 306 3.93 1.67 -15.13
N ASP A 307 3.99 1.85 -13.79
CA ASP A 307 3.19 1.09 -12.82
C ASP A 307 2.30 2.01 -11.96
N MET A 308 1.77 3.07 -12.56
CA MET A 308 0.92 4.04 -11.86
C MET A 308 -0.55 3.64 -11.88
N HIS A 309 -0.88 2.49 -11.29
CA HIS A 309 -2.26 2.06 -11.11
C HIS A 309 -2.94 2.72 -9.89
N PHE A 310 -4.25 2.58 -9.76
CA PHE A 310 -5.04 3.19 -8.67
C PHE A 310 -4.66 2.71 -7.26
N GLY A 311 -3.95 1.60 -7.12
CA GLY A 311 -3.39 1.14 -5.84
C GLY A 311 -2.15 1.90 -5.36
N ASN A 312 -1.53 2.73 -6.23
CA ASN A 312 -0.30 3.47 -5.92
C ASN A 312 -0.57 4.95 -5.52
N ILE A 313 -1.82 5.30 -5.30
CA ILE A 313 -2.23 6.56 -4.71
C ILE A 313 -3.29 6.28 -3.64
N SER A 314 -3.13 6.85 -2.45
CA SER A 314 -3.99 6.61 -1.30
C SER A 314 -4.49 7.90 -0.68
N PHE A 315 -5.56 7.79 0.09
CA PHE A 315 -6.22 8.89 0.76
C PHE A 315 -6.47 8.54 2.23
N TYR A 316 -6.47 9.54 3.09
CA TYR A 316 -6.94 9.42 4.45
C TYR A 316 -8.47 9.43 4.46
N VAL A 317 -9.06 8.40 5.09
CA VAL A 317 -10.51 8.16 5.16
C VAL A 317 -10.96 8.12 6.62
N GLU A 318 -10.66 9.20 7.37
CA GLU A 318 -10.82 9.23 8.83
C GLU A 318 -12.03 10.03 9.29
N HIS A 319 -12.37 11.06 8.55
CA HIS A 319 -13.37 12.06 8.90
C HIS A 319 -14.37 12.24 7.78
N ASP A 320 -14.99 13.42 7.75
CA ASP A 320 -15.95 13.75 6.72
C ASP A 320 -15.30 13.90 5.33
N LEU A 321 -16.14 13.79 4.31
CA LEU A 321 -15.74 14.12 2.94
C LEU A 321 -15.42 15.62 2.79
N PRO A 322 -14.54 15.99 1.89
CA PRO A 322 -13.77 15.15 0.95
C PRO A 322 -12.54 14.49 1.59
N PHE A 323 -12.13 13.33 1.06
CA PHE A 323 -10.90 12.63 1.47
C PHE A 323 -9.66 13.47 1.17
N ALA A 324 -8.65 13.35 2.02
CA ALA A 324 -7.36 14.03 1.87
C ALA A 324 -6.31 13.11 1.24
N LEU A 325 -5.54 13.63 0.30
CA LEU A 325 -4.44 12.89 -0.33
C LEU A 325 -3.39 12.49 0.72
N ALA A 326 -3.06 11.20 0.79
CA ALA A 326 -1.98 10.69 1.61
C ALA A 326 -0.61 10.89 0.91
N PRO A 327 0.50 10.84 1.66
CA PRO A 327 1.83 10.94 1.07
C PRO A 327 2.09 9.89 -0.01
N ILE A 328 2.68 10.31 -1.13
CA ILE A 328 2.99 9.48 -2.29
C ILE A 328 4.10 8.47 -1.97
N TYR A 329 3.95 7.27 -2.49
CA TYR A 329 4.89 6.15 -2.43
C TYR A 329 5.00 5.45 -3.79
N ASP A 330 5.86 4.46 -3.94
CA ASP A 330 6.02 3.65 -5.17
C ASP A 330 6.28 4.47 -6.45
N MET A 331 7.00 5.61 -6.31
CA MET A 331 7.36 6.48 -7.42
C MET A 331 8.78 6.14 -7.92
N LEU A 332 8.88 5.30 -8.94
CA LEU A 332 10.15 4.86 -9.49
C LEU A 332 10.07 4.59 -11.01
N PRO A 333 11.20 4.60 -11.73
CA PRO A 333 11.22 4.38 -13.18
C PRO A 333 11.04 2.90 -13.55
N MET A 334 9.82 2.37 -13.39
CA MET A 334 9.48 0.96 -13.61
C MET A 334 9.72 0.48 -15.03
N PHE A 335 9.82 1.38 -16.02
CA PHE A 335 10.28 1.04 -17.36
C PHE A 335 11.62 0.27 -17.35
N TYR A 336 12.50 0.55 -16.38
CA TYR A 336 13.80 -0.10 -16.25
C TYR A 336 13.82 -1.32 -15.34
N ALA A 337 12.67 -1.74 -14.80
CA ALA A 337 12.58 -2.99 -14.05
C ALA A 337 13.02 -4.18 -14.93
N PRO A 338 13.72 -5.18 -14.37
CA PRO A 338 14.03 -6.41 -15.08
C PRO A 338 12.76 -7.05 -15.63
N LEU A 339 12.77 -7.46 -16.88
CA LEU A 339 11.67 -8.21 -17.49
C LEU A 339 11.58 -9.62 -16.90
N SER A 340 10.46 -10.30 -17.11
CA SER A 340 10.23 -11.65 -16.58
C SER A 340 11.24 -12.69 -17.04
N ASP A 341 11.84 -12.48 -18.21
CA ASP A 341 12.94 -13.30 -18.76
C ASP A 341 14.33 -12.91 -18.27
N GLY A 342 14.42 -11.88 -17.39
CA GLY A 342 15.67 -11.34 -16.86
C GLY A 342 16.34 -10.28 -17.76
N THR A 343 15.75 -9.93 -18.90
CA THR A 343 16.28 -8.88 -19.78
C THR A 343 16.24 -7.52 -19.10
N LEU A 344 17.32 -6.73 -19.26
CA LEU A 344 17.44 -5.37 -18.77
C LEU A 344 17.35 -4.35 -19.90
N ARG A 345 16.43 -3.41 -19.80
CA ARG A 345 16.35 -2.26 -20.70
C ARG A 345 17.47 -1.27 -20.34
N ASN A 346 18.20 -0.81 -21.38
CA ASN A 346 19.32 0.13 -21.22
C ASN A 346 19.20 1.33 -22.17
N GLU A 347 18.22 1.35 -23.03
CA GLU A 347 17.88 2.47 -23.93
C GLU A 347 17.26 3.64 -23.13
N PRO A 348 17.45 4.89 -23.59
CA PRO A 348 16.80 6.03 -22.97
C PRO A 348 15.27 5.97 -23.16
N LEU A 349 14.54 6.67 -22.30
CA LEU A 349 13.10 6.84 -22.44
C LEU A 349 12.78 7.49 -23.79
N GLN A 350 11.65 7.10 -24.38
CA GLN A 350 11.09 7.86 -25.49
C GLN A 350 10.54 9.19 -24.94
N SER A 351 10.79 10.29 -25.67
CA SER A 351 10.32 11.60 -25.25
C SER A 351 8.80 11.60 -25.10
N ILE A 352 8.34 11.75 -23.88
CA ILE A 352 6.94 12.07 -23.56
C ILE A 352 6.91 13.59 -23.39
N PRO A 353 5.99 14.34 -24.03
CA PRO A 353 5.93 15.78 -23.84
C PRO A 353 5.41 16.10 -22.42
N PRO A 354 6.29 16.31 -21.44
CA PRO A 354 5.88 16.64 -20.08
C PRO A 354 5.52 18.13 -19.99
N THR A 355 4.76 18.49 -18.97
CA THR A 355 4.57 19.88 -18.57
C THR A 355 5.93 20.53 -18.27
N LYS A 356 5.99 21.88 -18.23
CA LYS A 356 7.24 22.57 -17.87
C LYS A 356 7.76 22.14 -16.50
N GLU A 357 6.85 21.98 -15.53
CA GLU A 357 7.18 21.58 -14.17
C GLU A 357 7.69 20.14 -14.12
N SER A 358 6.97 19.17 -14.69
CA SER A 358 7.38 17.76 -14.71
C SER A 358 8.72 17.58 -15.43
N ARG A 359 9.01 18.42 -16.44
CA ARG A 359 10.30 18.47 -17.12
C ARG A 359 11.44 18.87 -16.18
N GLU A 360 11.26 19.92 -15.40
CA GLU A 360 12.27 20.36 -14.43
C GLU A 360 12.49 19.33 -13.33
N MET A 361 11.41 18.73 -12.84
CA MET A 361 11.48 17.67 -11.84
C MET A 361 12.22 16.44 -12.36
N ALA A 362 11.87 15.96 -13.57
CA ALA A 362 12.53 14.83 -14.21
C ALA A 362 14.02 15.10 -14.47
N LYS A 363 14.36 16.31 -14.91
CA LYS A 363 15.76 16.74 -15.06
C LYS A 363 16.53 16.68 -13.74
N ASN A 364 15.94 17.19 -12.65
CA ASN A 364 16.55 17.11 -11.31
C ASN A 364 16.72 15.67 -10.86
N PHE A 365 15.70 14.83 -11.08
CA PHE A 365 15.74 13.40 -10.78
C PHE A 365 16.87 12.69 -11.50
N TRP A 366 16.92 12.75 -12.84
CA TRP A 366 17.93 12.05 -13.64
C TRP A 366 19.34 12.58 -13.38
N LYS A 367 19.49 13.89 -13.14
CA LYS A 367 20.76 14.47 -12.72
C LYS A 367 21.24 13.90 -11.39
N SER A 368 20.35 13.77 -10.42
CA SER A 368 20.67 13.21 -9.10
C SER A 368 21.09 11.73 -9.20
N ILE A 369 20.37 10.93 -9.98
CA ILE A 369 20.74 9.52 -10.23
C ILE A 369 22.11 9.42 -10.94
N ALA A 370 22.35 10.25 -11.94
CA ALA A 370 23.62 10.24 -12.68
C ALA A 370 24.84 10.60 -11.81
N ALA A 371 24.64 11.40 -10.78
CA ALA A 371 25.68 11.83 -9.83
C ALA A 371 25.85 10.91 -8.62
N ASN A 372 24.90 10.00 -8.36
CA ASN A 372 24.91 9.16 -7.16
C ASN A 372 25.92 8.02 -7.27
N ALA A 373 26.94 7.99 -6.40
CA ALA A 373 27.99 6.98 -6.41
C ALA A 373 27.50 5.56 -6.06
N ASN A 374 26.37 5.44 -5.32
CA ASN A 374 25.79 4.16 -4.95
C ASN A 374 24.98 3.52 -6.09
N VAL A 375 24.68 4.27 -7.15
CA VAL A 375 24.03 3.77 -8.37
C VAL A 375 25.07 3.13 -9.29
N SER A 376 24.73 2.01 -9.92
CA SER A 376 25.62 1.31 -10.84
C SER A 376 26.05 2.18 -12.02
N ALA A 377 27.24 1.91 -12.55
CA ALA A 377 27.77 2.66 -13.72
C ALA A 377 26.86 2.54 -14.95
N SER A 378 26.21 1.37 -15.14
CA SER A 378 25.25 1.13 -16.22
C SER A 378 24.02 2.02 -16.08
N PHE A 379 23.43 2.08 -14.89
CA PHE A 379 22.22 2.89 -14.66
C PHE A 379 22.52 4.40 -14.63
N ARG A 380 23.68 4.82 -14.13
CA ARG A 380 24.13 6.22 -14.24
C ARG A 380 24.29 6.67 -15.69
N ARG A 381 24.72 5.76 -16.61
CA ARG A 381 24.78 6.06 -18.05
C ARG A 381 23.39 6.29 -18.62
N ILE A 382 22.41 5.44 -18.29
CA ILE A 382 21.01 5.62 -18.67
C ILE A 382 20.50 6.96 -18.15
N ALA A 383 20.77 7.27 -16.89
CA ALA A 383 20.34 8.52 -16.27
C ALA A 383 20.92 9.77 -16.98
N LYS A 384 22.18 9.72 -17.41
CA LYS A 384 22.78 10.81 -18.23
C LYS A 384 22.06 10.99 -19.56
N GLN A 385 21.71 9.89 -20.23
CA GLN A 385 20.98 9.94 -21.50
C GLN A 385 19.56 10.50 -21.30
N ASN A 386 18.84 10.03 -20.28
CA ASN A 386 17.51 10.55 -19.96
C ASN A 386 17.54 12.03 -19.55
N ASN A 387 18.56 12.47 -18.82
CA ASN A 387 18.71 13.88 -18.45
C ASN A 387 18.84 14.81 -19.66
N MET A 388 19.33 14.31 -20.79
CA MET A 388 19.44 15.08 -22.04
C MET A 388 18.11 15.24 -22.79
N LEU A 389 17.06 14.49 -22.41
CA LEU A 389 15.72 14.61 -22.99
C LEU A 389 14.98 15.86 -22.48
N TYR A 390 15.45 16.43 -21.39
CA TYR A 390 14.85 17.56 -20.68
C TYR A 390 15.79 18.74 -20.60
#